data_b59f3de52f469d6a26298b671f6cf845
#
_entry.id   b59f3de52f469d6a26298b671f6cf845
#
_cell.length_a   1.000
_cell.length_b   1.000
_cell.length_c   1.000
_cell.angle_alpha   90.00
_cell.angle_beta   90.00
_cell.angle_gamma   90.00
#
_symmetry.space_group_name_H-M   'P 1'
#
loop_
_entity.id
_entity.type
_entity.pdbx_description
1 polymer ?
#
loop_
_entity_poly.entity_id
_entity_poly.type
_entity_poly.pdbx_seq_one_letter_code
_entity_poly.pdbx_strand_id
1 'polypeptide(L)'
;FIINPKTYEITGYIECPDMDMESGSTEQMVQYGKYVYVNCWSYQNRLLKIDTETDKVVDELTIGIQPTSLVMDKYNKMWTITDGGYEGSPYGYEAPSLYRIDAETFTVEKQFKFKLGDWPAEVQLNGTRDTLYWINNDIWRMPVEADRVPVRPFLEFRDTKYYGLTVNP
;
A
#
# COMPACT_ATOMS: atom_id res chain seq x y z
N PHE A 1 7.10 -9.68 13.75
CA PHE A 1 8.17 -9.96 14.74
C PHE A 1 8.92 -8.67 15.07
N ILE A 2 9.39 -8.56 16.32
CA ILE A 2 10.32 -7.52 16.78
C ILE A 2 11.69 -8.17 16.86
N ILE A 3 12.66 -7.57 16.18
CA ILE A 3 14.02 -8.14 16.06
C ILE A 3 15.03 -7.13 16.61
N ASN A 4 15.91 -7.57 17.47
CA ASN A 4 17.04 -6.77 17.90
C ASN A 4 18.08 -6.69 16.76
N PRO A 5 18.35 -5.51 16.18
CA PRO A 5 19.24 -5.40 15.02
C PRO A 5 20.74 -5.64 15.34
N LYS A 6 21.11 -5.70 16.62
CA LYS A 6 22.49 -5.97 17.05
C LYS A 6 22.75 -7.46 17.31
N THR A 7 21.77 -8.17 17.87
CA THR A 7 21.89 -9.59 18.20
C THR A 7 21.19 -10.50 17.21
N TYR A 8 20.33 -9.94 16.34
CA TYR A 8 19.45 -10.64 15.40
C TYR A 8 18.47 -11.60 16.08
N GLU A 9 18.24 -11.42 17.36
CA GLU A 9 17.28 -12.22 18.13
C GLU A 9 15.88 -11.65 18.01
N ILE A 10 14.89 -12.52 17.93
CA ILE A 10 13.48 -12.14 18.04
C ILE A 10 13.21 -11.82 19.50
N THR A 11 12.84 -10.58 19.79
CA THR A 11 12.55 -10.10 21.15
C THR A 11 11.06 -10.03 21.45
N GLY A 12 10.21 -10.14 20.41
CA GLY A 12 8.77 -10.11 20.56
C GLY A 12 8.05 -10.23 19.22
N TYR A 13 6.74 -10.11 19.30
CA TYR A 13 5.88 -10.03 18.12
C TYR A 13 4.69 -9.11 18.41
N ILE A 14 4.15 -8.52 17.35
CA ILE A 14 2.93 -7.72 17.41
C ILE A 14 1.83 -8.58 16.82
N GLU A 15 0.80 -8.84 17.60
CA GLU A 15 -0.36 -9.58 17.16
C GLU A 15 -1.22 -8.70 16.25
N CYS A 16 -1.45 -9.16 15.01
CA CYS A 16 -2.33 -8.49 14.07
C CYS A 16 -3.71 -9.16 14.17
N PRO A 17 -4.76 -8.44 14.55
CA PRO A 17 -6.08 -9.03 14.76
C PRO A 17 -6.66 -9.58 13.45
N ASP A 18 -7.45 -10.65 13.58
CA ASP A 18 -8.21 -11.28 12.48
C ASP A 18 -7.37 -11.68 11.26
N MET A 19 -6.11 -12.02 11.49
CA MET A 19 -5.22 -12.62 10.50
C MET A 19 -4.89 -14.04 10.89
N ASP A 20 -5.13 -14.96 9.97
CA ASP A 20 -4.67 -16.33 10.03
C ASP A 20 -3.81 -16.66 8.80
N MET A 21 -3.28 -17.88 8.72
CA MET A 21 -2.43 -18.30 7.60
C MET A 21 -3.20 -18.44 6.28
N GLU A 22 -4.53 -18.47 6.30
CA GLU A 22 -5.37 -18.59 5.12
C GLU A 22 -5.88 -17.23 4.62
N SER A 23 -6.06 -16.25 5.50
CA SER A 23 -6.81 -15.03 5.22
C SER A 23 -6.05 -13.74 5.53
N GLY A 24 -4.73 -13.72 5.55
CA GLY A 24 -4.05 -12.46 5.72
C GLY A 24 -2.54 -12.54 5.78
N SER A 25 -1.92 -11.52 5.23
CA SER A 25 -0.50 -11.24 5.41
C SER A 25 -0.27 -9.73 5.50
N THR A 26 0.69 -9.33 6.30
CA THR A 26 1.24 -7.98 6.27
C THR A 26 2.33 -7.91 5.20
N GLU A 27 2.33 -6.86 4.38
CA GLU A 27 3.24 -6.73 3.25
C GLU A 27 4.27 -5.64 3.45
N GLN A 28 3.86 -4.40 3.30
CA GLN A 28 4.76 -3.25 3.40
C GLN A 28 4.39 -2.36 4.56
N MET A 29 5.37 -1.60 5.04
CA MET A 29 5.17 -0.69 6.15
C MET A 29 5.87 0.64 5.93
N VAL A 30 5.29 1.71 6.47
CA VAL A 30 5.89 3.04 6.55
C VAL A 30 5.77 3.57 7.98
N GLN A 31 6.70 4.44 8.36
CA GLN A 31 6.71 5.04 9.70
C GLN A 31 6.40 6.54 9.61
N TYR A 32 5.56 7.02 10.53
CA TYR A 32 5.33 8.43 10.79
C TYR A 32 5.28 8.70 12.30
N GLY A 33 6.21 9.51 12.78
CA GLY A 33 6.37 9.73 14.23
C GLY A 33 6.66 8.41 14.96
N LYS A 34 5.91 8.14 16.00
CA LYS A 34 5.98 6.89 16.77
C LYS A 34 5.10 5.76 16.19
N TYR A 35 4.42 5.98 15.09
CA TYR A 35 3.52 4.99 14.51
C TYR A 35 4.11 4.34 13.27
N VAL A 36 3.91 3.05 13.15
CA VAL A 36 4.14 2.27 11.94
C VAL A 36 2.79 1.89 11.36
N TYR A 37 2.64 2.14 10.07
CA TYR A 37 1.45 1.73 9.30
C TYR A 37 1.84 0.56 8.43
N VAL A 38 0.98 -0.44 8.36
CA VAL A 38 1.22 -1.65 7.58
C VAL A 38 -0.03 -2.01 6.79
N ASN A 39 0.13 -2.36 5.52
CA ASN A 39 -0.96 -2.86 4.70
C ASN A 39 -1.15 -4.35 4.90
N CYS A 40 -2.41 -4.78 4.88
CA CYS A 40 -2.82 -6.16 5.02
C CYS A 40 -3.34 -6.65 3.68
N TRP A 41 -2.54 -7.46 2.99
CA TRP A 41 -2.89 -8.10 1.72
C TRP A 41 -3.59 -9.45 1.95
N SER A 42 -3.65 -10.30 0.93
CA SER A 42 -4.18 -11.68 0.99
C SER A 42 -5.56 -11.76 1.63
N TYR A 43 -6.56 -11.35 0.86
CA TYR A 43 -7.99 -11.38 1.24
C TYR A 43 -8.40 -10.36 2.32
N GLN A 44 -7.52 -9.43 2.65
CA GLN A 44 -7.80 -8.33 3.57
C GLN A 44 -8.12 -7.03 2.83
N ASN A 45 -8.60 -6.03 3.56
CA ASN A 45 -9.01 -4.75 3.02
C ASN A 45 -8.67 -3.58 3.95
N ARG A 46 -7.54 -3.66 4.64
CA ARG A 46 -7.23 -2.70 5.70
C ARG A 46 -5.76 -2.36 5.82
N LEU A 47 -5.52 -1.22 6.46
CA LEU A 47 -4.23 -0.85 7.04
C LEU A 47 -4.33 -0.92 8.56
N LEU A 48 -3.24 -1.30 9.21
CA LEU A 48 -3.10 -1.26 10.67
C LEU A 48 -2.17 -0.12 11.07
N LYS A 49 -2.49 0.54 12.18
CA LYS A 49 -1.63 1.53 12.84
C LYS A 49 -1.07 0.92 14.11
N ILE A 50 0.25 0.85 14.20
CA ILE A 50 1.00 0.24 15.30
C ILE A 50 1.72 1.34 16.07
N ASP A 51 1.55 1.37 17.38
CA ASP A 51 2.31 2.24 18.28
C ASP A 51 3.61 1.53 18.68
N THR A 52 4.76 2.10 18.32
CA THR A 52 6.10 1.51 18.58
C THR A 52 6.58 1.66 20.02
N GLU A 53 5.90 2.45 20.84
CA GLU A 53 6.21 2.56 22.28
C GLU A 53 5.53 1.44 23.08
N THR A 54 4.42 0.92 22.59
CA THR A 54 3.64 -0.13 23.27
C THR A 54 3.65 -1.46 22.54
N ASP A 55 4.17 -1.49 21.31
CA ASP A 55 4.19 -2.65 20.42
C ASP A 55 2.79 -3.25 20.18
N LYS A 56 1.80 -2.37 19.98
CA LYS A 56 0.40 -2.77 19.80
C LYS A 56 -0.21 -2.12 18.56
N VAL A 57 -1.12 -2.86 17.93
CA VAL A 57 -2.08 -2.27 16.99
C VAL A 57 -3.03 -1.38 17.80
N VAL A 58 -3.11 -0.10 17.44
CA VAL A 58 -3.92 0.92 18.14
C VAL A 58 -5.07 1.45 17.31
N ASP A 59 -5.04 1.21 15.99
CA ASP A 59 -6.12 1.66 15.09
C ASP A 59 -6.08 0.85 13.80
N GLU A 60 -7.20 0.82 13.07
CA GLU A 60 -7.29 0.22 11.74
C GLU A 60 -8.13 1.09 10.79
N LEU A 61 -7.78 1.05 9.51
CA LEU A 61 -8.48 1.78 8.46
C LEU A 61 -8.90 0.80 7.37
N THR A 62 -10.21 0.63 7.18
CA THR A 62 -10.76 -0.13 6.07
C THR A 62 -10.65 0.65 4.77
N ILE A 63 -10.12 0.00 3.74
CA ILE A 63 -9.99 0.51 2.36
C ILE A 63 -10.48 -0.56 1.36
N GLY A 64 -10.06 -0.48 0.11
CA GLY A 64 -10.38 -1.52 -0.88
C GLY A 64 -9.65 -2.84 -0.64
N ILE A 65 -10.09 -3.85 -1.37
CA ILE A 65 -9.60 -5.24 -1.27
C ILE A 65 -8.14 -5.34 -1.73
N GLN A 66 -7.34 -6.05 -0.92
CA GLN A 66 -5.95 -6.44 -1.18
C GLN A 66 -5.03 -5.23 -1.46
N PRO A 67 -4.75 -4.38 -0.46
CA PRO A 67 -3.72 -3.36 -0.58
C PRO A 67 -2.33 -4.01 -0.72
N THR A 68 -1.60 -3.71 -1.82
CA THR A 68 -0.38 -4.42 -2.22
C THR A 68 0.92 -3.67 -1.93
N SER A 69 0.85 -2.36 -1.74
CA SER A 69 2.03 -1.53 -1.48
C SER A 69 1.69 -0.33 -0.64
N LEU A 70 2.69 0.24 0.04
CA LEU A 70 2.52 1.38 0.93
C LEU A 70 3.76 2.26 0.91
N VAL A 71 3.61 3.54 0.54
CA VAL A 71 4.68 4.53 0.53
C VAL A 71 4.24 5.84 1.17
N MET A 72 5.18 6.69 1.59
CA MET A 72 4.89 8.00 2.22
C MET A 72 5.52 9.14 1.46
N ASP A 73 4.71 10.11 1.04
CA ASP A 73 5.14 11.28 0.29
C ASP A 73 5.77 12.38 1.17
N LYS A 74 6.25 13.45 0.53
CA LYS A 74 6.89 14.59 1.21
C LYS A 74 5.96 15.40 2.12
N TYR A 75 4.64 15.21 1.99
CA TYR A 75 3.62 15.87 2.82
C TYR A 75 3.09 14.96 3.93
N ASN A 76 3.78 13.83 4.20
CA ASN A 76 3.38 12.82 5.16
C ASN A 76 2.01 12.19 4.83
N LYS A 77 1.68 12.10 3.53
CA LYS A 77 0.53 11.33 3.07
C LYS A 77 0.98 9.95 2.65
N MET A 78 0.27 8.96 3.13
CA MET A 78 0.47 7.58 2.72
C MET A 78 -0.27 7.32 1.41
N TRP A 79 0.36 6.54 0.55
CA TRP A 79 -0.22 6.08 -0.69
C TRP A 79 -0.18 4.56 -0.73
N THR A 80 -1.31 3.97 -1.02
CA THR A 80 -1.46 2.52 -1.19
C THR A 80 -2.32 2.22 -2.40
N ILE A 81 -2.06 1.11 -3.04
CA ILE A 81 -2.83 0.64 -4.18
C ILE A 81 -3.46 -0.71 -3.83
N THR A 82 -4.72 -0.89 -4.20
CA THR A 82 -5.44 -2.16 -4.02
C THR A 82 -5.56 -2.86 -5.38
N ASP A 83 -5.46 -4.18 -5.41
CA ASP A 83 -5.65 -4.94 -6.64
C ASP A 83 -7.12 -5.31 -6.90
N GLY A 84 -7.97 -5.16 -5.88
CA GLY A 84 -9.43 -5.39 -5.98
C GLY A 84 -9.86 -6.85 -5.92
N GLY A 85 -8.93 -7.78 -5.69
CA GLY A 85 -9.22 -9.21 -5.69
C GLY A 85 -9.42 -9.78 -7.10
N TYR A 86 -10.14 -10.88 -7.22
CA TYR A 86 -10.39 -11.54 -8.50
C TYR A 86 -11.82 -12.09 -8.60
N GLU A 87 -12.31 -12.22 -9.83
CA GLU A 87 -13.64 -12.75 -10.11
C GLU A 87 -13.79 -14.18 -9.54
N GLY A 88 -14.85 -14.40 -8.77
CA GLY A 88 -15.11 -15.68 -8.09
C GLY A 88 -14.43 -15.84 -6.73
N SER A 89 -13.67 -14.85 -6.26
CA SER A 89 -13.09 -14.86 -4.91
C SER A 89 -14.20 -14.83 -3.85
N PRO A 90 -14.14 -15.68 -2.79
CA PRO A 90 -15.09 -15.63 -1.67
C PRO A 90 -14.93 -14.35 -0.84
N TYR A 91 -13.83 -13.62 -1.00
CA TYR A 91 -13.50 -12.39 -0.26
C TYR A 91 -13.87 -11.12 -1.01
N GLY A 92 -14.44 -11.26 -2.22
CA GLY A 92 -14.93 -10.16 -3.03
C GLY A 92 -14.10 -9.88 -4.27
N TYR A 93 -14.69 -9.05 -5.13
CA TYR A 93 -14.06 -8.55 -6.34
C TYR A 93 -14.59 -7.15 -6.64
N GLU A 94 -13.71 -6.18 -6.72
CA GLU A 94 -14.05 -4.78 -6.97
C GLU A 94 -13.04 -4.09 -7.90
N ALA A 95 -13.38 -2.89 -8.35
CA ALA A 95 -12.45 -2.08 -9.11
C ALA A 95 -11.26 -1.66 -8.22
N PRO A 96 -10.02 -1.92 -8.64
CA PRO A 96 -8.82 -1.50 -7.92
C PRO A 96 -8.79 0.01 -7.68
N SER A 97 -8.06 0.44 -6.69
CA SER A 97 -7.99 1.87 -6.35
C SER A 97 -6.62 2.27 -5.82
N LEU A 98 -6.21 3.50 -6.13
CA LEU A 98 -5.10 4.16 -5.48
C LEU A 98 -5.66 5.10 -4.41
N TYR A 99 -5.21 4.97 -3.18
CA TYR A 99 -5.64 5.75 -2.03
C TYR A 99 -4.55 6.73 -1.60
N ARG A 100 -4.96 7.94 -1.24
CA ARG A 100 -4.17 8.89 -0.47
C ARG A 100 -4.76 9.00 0.93
N ILE A 101 -3.94 8.80 1.94
CA ILE A 101 -4.34 8.70 3.35
C ILE A 101 -3.49 9.69 4.15
N ASP A 102 -4.12 10.48 4.98
CA ASP A 102 -3.43 11.34 5.94
C ASP A 102 -2.83 10.49 7.07
N ALA A 103 -1.51 10.59 7.28
CA ALA A 103 -0.84 9.79 8.31
C ALA A 103 -1.13 10.27 9.74
N GLU A 104 -1.45 11.55 9.92
CA GLU A 104 -1.74 12.10 11.26
C GLU A 104 -3.13 11.69 11.74
N THR A 105 -4.15 11.93 10.89
CA THR A 105 -5.55 11.62 11.22
C THR A 105 -5.95 10.18 10.93
N PHE A 106 -5.15 9.46 10.17
CA PHE A 106 -5.40 8.11 9.68
C PHE A 106 -6.72 7.97 8.93
N THR A 107 -6.98 8.91 8.02
CA THR A 107 -8.20 8.97 7.22
C THR A 107 -7.91 9.04 5.72
N VAL A 108 -8.80 8.48 4.92
CA VAL A 108 -8.74 8.58 3.45
C VAL A 108 -9.05 10.00 3.01
N GLU A 109 -8.12 10.65 2.31
CA GLU A 109 -8.32 11.97 1.70
C GLU A 109 -8.79 11.88 0.25
N LYS A 110 -8.26 10.91 -0.51
CA LYS A 110 -8.59 10.71 -1.93
C LYS A 110 -8.60 9.23 -2.28
N GLN A 111 -9.48 8.88 -3.22
CA GLN A 111 -9.53 7.57 -3.85
C GLN A 111 -9.61 7.76 -5.37
N PHE A 112 -8.70 7.13 -6.09
CA PHE A 112 -8.68 7.10 -7.55
C PHE A 112 -9.01 5.68 -8.01
N LYS A 113 -10.22 5.49 -8.52
CA LYS A 113 -10.66 4.17 -9.01
C LYS A 113 -10.11 3.89 -10.40
N PHE A 114 -9.60 2.69 -10.60
CA PHE A 114 -9.25 2.12 -11.88
C PHE A 114 -10.45 1.38 -12.51
N LYS A 115 -10.25 0.78 -13.66
CA LYS A 115 -11.31 -0.05 -14.28
C LYS A 115 -11.36 -1.40 -13.61
N LEU A 116 -12.54 -1.98 -13.53
CA LEU A 116 -12.69 -3.38 -13.11
C LEU A 116 -11.89 -4.28 -14.07
N GLY A 117 -11.08 -5.17 -13.51
CA GLY A 117 -10.17 -6.03 -14.27
C GLY A 117 -8.80 -5.42 -14.57
N ASP A 118 -8.54 -4.15 -14.21
CA ASP A 118 -7.18 -3.64 -14.10
C ASP A 118 -6.44 -4.37 -12.97
N TRP A 119 -5.10 -4.39 -13.04
CA TRP A 119 -4.28 -5.04 -12.04
C TRP A 119 -3.09 -4.17 -11.64
N PRO A 120 -3.38 -3.02 -10.99
CA PRO A 120 -2.33 -2.11 -10.58
C PRO A 120 -1.54 -2.66 -9.39
N ALA A 121 -0.23 -2.38 -9.37
CA ALA A 121 0.67 -2.84 -8.33
C ALA A 121 1.87 -1.88 -8.16
N GLU A 122 2.67 -2.08 -7.13
CA GLU A 122 4.00 -1.52 -6.97
C GLU A 122 4.03 0.02 -6.95
N VAL A 123 3.31 0.64 -6.03
CA VAL A 123 3.43 2.10 -5.84
C VAL A 123 4.82 2.43 -5.28
N GLN A 124 5.53 3.31 -5.98
CA GLN A 124 6.84 3.83 -5.60
C GLN A 124 6.88 5.35 -5.69
N LEU A 125 7.82 5.97 -5.00
CA LEU A 125 8.09 7.39 -5.05
C LEU A 125 9.50 7.67 -5.59
N ASN A 126 9.67 8.81 -6.27
CA ASN A 126 11.01 9.34 -6.57
C ASN A 126 11.72 9.79 -5.28
N GLY A 127 13.01 10.12 -5.37
CA GLY A 127 13.83 10.55 -4.24
C GLY A 127 13.35 11.82 -3.54
N THR A 128 12.67 12.72 -4.24
CA THR A 128 12.04 13.92 -3.64
C THR A 128 10.68 13.66 -3.03
N ARG A 129 10.15 12.45 -3.18
CA ARG A 129 8.86 11.98 -2.67
C ARG A 129 7.68 12.86 -3.11
N ASP A 130 7.73 13.41 -4.31
CA ASP A 130 6.69 14.27 -4.90
C ASP A 130 6.04 13.68 -6.15
N THR A 131 6.53 12.55 -6.62
CA THR A 131 6.03 11.89 -7.81
C THR A 131 5.86 10.39 -7.55
N LEU A 132 4.64 9.91 -7.74
CA LEU A 132 4.27 8.50 -7.68
C LEU A 132 4.51 7.80 -9.00
N TYR A 133 4.92 6.54 -8.91
CA TYR A 133 5.00 5.59 -10.02
C TYR A 133 4.29 4.31 -9.62
N TRP A 134 3.62 3.67 -10.58
CA TRP A 134 3.00 2.35 -10.36
C TRP A 134 2.92 1.57 -11.69
N ILE A 135 2.71 0.28 -11.57
CA ILE A 135 2.46 -0.62 -12.70
C ILE A 135 0.95 -0.79 -12.82
N ASN A 136 0.42 -0.66 -14.05
CA ASN A 136 -0.90 -1.15 -14.45
C ASN A 136 -0.83 -1.49 -15.94
N ASN A 137 -0.41 -2.69 -16.26
CA ASN A 137 0.14 -3.15 -17.54
C ASN A 137 1.38 -2.35 -17.96
N ASP A 138 1.28 -1.05 -18.05
CA ASP A 138 2.33 -0.08 -18.35
C ASP A 138 2.87 0.55 -17.05
N ILE A 139 3.91 1.38 -17.16
CA ILE A 139 4.33 2.25 -16.04
C ILE A 139 3.60 3.58 -16.12
N TRP A 140 2.97 3.92 -15.03
CA TRP A 140 2.27 5.18 -14.83
C TRP A 140 3.03 6.06 -13.84
N ARG A 141 2.85 7.37 -13.95
CA ARG A 141 3.35 8.31 -12.96
C ARG A 141 2.44 9.51 -12.82
N MET A 142 2.39 10.09 -11.61
CA MET A 142 1.73 11.36 -11.37
C MET A 142 2.35 12.12 -10.19
N PRO A 143 2.30 13.48 -10.17
CA PRO A 143 2.62 14.25 -8.98
C PRO A 143 1.70 13.88 -7.81
N VAL A 144 2.20 13.93 -6.58
CA VAL A 144 1.40 13.63 -5.37
C VAL A 144 0.30 14.67 -5.13
N GLU A 145 0.37 15.85 -5.71
CA GLU A 145 -0.66 16.88 -5.67
C GLU A 145 -1.81 16.67 -6.69
N ALA A 146 -1.68 15.72 -7.61
CA ALA A 146 -2.66 15.53 -8.67
C ALA A 146 -4.06 15.20 -8.14
N ASP A 147 -5.08 15.70 -8.85
CA ASP A 147 -6.50 15.46 -8.54
C ASP A 147 -7.12 14.36 -9.40
N ARG A 148 -6.36 13.81 -10.33
CA ARG A 148 -6.80 12.71 -11.22
C ARG A 148 -5.60 11.89 -11.69
N VAL A 149 -5.83 10.63 -11.95
CA VAL A 149 -4.85 9.77 -12.63
C VAL A 149 -4.62 10.24 -14.07
N PRO A 150 -3.41 10.10 -14.60
CA PRO A 150 -3.11 10.46 -15.99
C PRO A 150 -3.92 9.60 -16.98
N VAL A 151 -4.19 10.15 -18.15
CA VAL A 151 -4.94 9.46 -19.23
C VAL A 151 -4.04 8.63 -20.14
N ARG A 152 -2.72 8.75 -19.99
CA ARG A 152 -1.71 7.99 -20.74
C ARG A 152 -0.62 7.52 -19.80
N PRO A 153 -0.05 6.32 -20.02
CA PRO A 153 1.08 5.86 -19.25
C PRO A 153 2.32 6.76 -19.48
N PHE A 154 3.22 6.70 -18.54
CA PHE A 154 4.54 7.33 -18.66
C PHE A 154 5.45 6.54 -19.59
N LEU A 155 5.38 5.22 -19.52
CA LEU A 155 6.14 4.31 -20.36
C LEU A 155 5.25 3.14 -20.76
N GLU A 156 5.05 2.99 -22.06
CA GLU A 156 4.26 1.90 -22.66
C GLU A 156 5.15 0.67 -22.89
N PHE A 157 4.58 -0.50 -22.67
CA PHE A 157 5.23 -1.77 -22.92
C PHE A 157 4.68 -2.48 -24.13
N ARG A 158 5.57 -3.10 -24.88
CA ARG A 158 5.18 -3.76 -26.13
C ARG A 158 5.16 -5.29 -26.03
N ASP A 159 6.00 -5.89 -25.18
CA ASP A 159 6.23 -7.34 -25.29
C ASP A 159 6.34 -8.12 -23.96
N THR A 160 6.29 -7.46 -22.80
CA THR A 160 6.44 -8.14 -21.49
C THR A 160 5.57 -7.50 -20.41
N LYS A 161 5.19 -8.30 -19.41
CA LYS A 161 4.56 -7.78 -18.19
C LYS A 161 5.64 -7.48 -17.15
N TYR A 162 5.52 -6.36 -16.45
CA TYR A 162 6.39 -6.07 -15.31
C TYR A 162 5.83 -6.68 -14.05
N TYR A 163 6.73 -7.13 -13.21
CA TYR A 163 6.39 -7.71 -11.91
C TYR A 163 6.79 -6.81 -10.75
N GLY A 164 7.85 -6.05 -10.89
CA GLY A 164 8.36 -5.16 -9.86
C GLY A 164 8.83 -3.82 -10.41
N LEU A 165 8.77 -2.79 -9.58
CA LEU A 165 9.17 -1.43 -9.90
C LEU A 165 10.05 -0.88 -8.77
N THR A 166 11.17 -0.30 -9.14
CA THR A 166 11.96 0.54 -8.24
C THR A 166 12.32 1.85 -8.94
N VAL A 167 12.33 2.93 -8.20
CA VAL A 167 12.67 4.26 -8.72
C VAL A 167 13.96 4.70 -8.04
N ASN A 168 14.92 5.15 -8.85
CA ASN A 168 16.19 5.66 -8.31
C ASN A 168 15.94 6.95 -7.51
N PRO A 169 16.52 7.05 -6.28
CA PRO A 169 16.40 8.22 -5.42
C PRO A 169 16.96 9.51 -6.05
#